data_6f73f9c86d9bae916ce7d65176c424f7
#
_entry.id   6f73f9c86d9bae916ce7d65176c424f7
#
_cell.length_a   1.000
_cell.length_b   1.000
_cell.length_c   1.000
_cell.angle_alpha   90.00
_cell.angle_beta   90.00
_cell.angle_gamma   90.00
#
_symmetry.space_group_name_H-M   'P 1'
#
loop_
_entity.id
_entity.type
_entity.pdbx_description
1 polymer ?
#
loop_
_entity_poly.entity_id
_entity_poly.type
_entity_poly.pdbx_seq_one_letter_code
_entity_poly.pdbx_strand_id
1 'polypeptide(L)'
;MKQNTRLPHLVLILPLITLTACASLSGSRDTTFACSYDTVWDAAVETMNGYSITSHDKSSGSIETAWLEMEGKTRTYGVFAREGFGNRERARMSISVKKIDGGTGFSVLEIRERWHARGGATARATRWWPIEPSEEAMNEVTKTLNSRLKDKGCEPTS
;
A
#
# COMPACT_ATOMS: atom_id res chain seq x y z
N MET A 1 -22.60 47.92 55.26
CA MET A 1 -21.54 46.94 55.06
C MET A 1 -22.00 45.99 53.92
N LYS A 2 -21.46 46.13 52.68
CA LYS A 2 -21.77 45.29 51.55
C LYS A 2 -20.56 44.41 51.29
N GLN A 3 -20.70 43.09 51.50
CA GLN A 3 -19.68 42.12 51.18
C GLN A 3 -19.83 41.71 49.68
N ASN A 4 -18.82 42.05 48.89
CA ASN A 4 -18.70 41.58 47.51
C ASN A 4 -17.97 40.22 47.50
N THR A 5 -18.72 39.15 47.32
CA THR A 5 -18.18 37.81 47.12
C THR A 5 -17.81 37.64 45.64
N ARG A 6 -16.52 37.68 45.29
CA ARG A 6 -16.01 37.36 43.95
C ARG A 6 -15.89 35.86 43.82
N LEU A 7 -16.68 35.24 42.93
CA LEU A 7 -16.49 33.84 42.50
C LEU A 7 -15.25 33.75 41.60
N PRO A 8 -14.34 32.79 41.84
CA PRO A 8 -13.27 32.51 40.90
C PRO A 8 -13.82 31.71 39.72
N HIS A 9 -13.58 32.21 38.50
CA HIS A 9 -13.86 31.49 37.27
C HIS A 9 -12.85 30.33 37.13
N LEU A 10 -13.33 29.11 37.37
CA LEU A 10 -12.59 27.89 37.12
C LEU A 10 -12.55 27.63 35.60
N VAL A 11 -11.45 28.02 34.96
CA VAL A 11 -11.21 27.72 33.54
C VAL A 11 -10.86 26.25 33.42
N LEU A 12 -11.82 25.46 32.98
CA LEU A 12 -11.65 24.03 32.69
C LEU A 12 -10.93 23.90 31.35
N ILE A 13 -9.59 23.75 31.38
CA ILE A 13 -8.78 23.45 30.18
C ILE A 13 -8.96 21.97 29.86
N LEU A 14 -9.78 21.69 28.87
CA LEU A 14 -9.97 20.34 28.32
C LEU A 14 -8.79 20.03 27.41
N PRO A 15 -7.95 19.01 27.68
CA PRO A 15 -6.88 18.63 26.77
C PRO A 15 -7.50 18.00 25.54
N LEU A 16 -7.31 18.64 24.37
CA LEU A 16 -7.66 18.11 23.06
C LEU A 16 -6.67 17.01 22.72
N ILE A 17 -7.01 15.74 23.02
CA ILE A 17 -6.22 14.57 22.61
C ILE A 17 -6.46 14.38 21.13
N THR A 18 -5.54 14.86 20.28
CA THR A 18 -5.50 14.54 18.85
C THR A 18 -5.04 13.09 18.70
N LEU A 19 -5.99 12.18 18.51
CA LEU A 19 -5.72 10.83 18.03
C LEU A 19 -5.20 10.93 16.60
N THR A 20 -3.88 10.96 16.43
CA THR A 20 -3.24 10.65 15.15
C THR A 20 -3.48 9.17 14.85
N ALA A 21 -4.57 8.88 14.15
CA ALA A 21 -4.77 7.58 13.55
C ALA A 21 -3.68 7.39 12.49
N CYS A 22 -2.60 6.67 12.84
CA CYS A 22 -1.73 6.06 11.86
C CYS A 22 -2.59 5.08 11.06
N ALA A 23 -3.04 5.48 9.88
CA ALA A 23 -3.57 4.55 8.91
C ALA A 23 -2.39 3.62 8.54
N SER A 24 -2.31 2.47 9.20
CA SER A 24 -1.48 1.37 8.76
C SER A 24 -1.94 1.05 7.34
N LEU A 25 -1.11 1.30 6.33
CA LEU A 25 -1.28 0.75 5.00
C LEU A 25 -1.18 -0.77 5.16
N SER A 26 -2.31 -1.41 5.42
CA SER A 26 -2.42 -2.86 5.50
C SER A 26 -2.06 -3.41 4.13
N GLY A 27 -0.92 -4.08 4.04
CA GLY A 27 -0.47 -4.73 2.82
C GLY A 27 0.98 -4.52 2.43
N SER A 28 1.75 -3.65 3.11
CA SER A 28 3.19 -3.57 2.86
C SER A 28 3.92 -4.72 3.55
N ARG A 29 4.83 -5.35 2.82
CA ARG A 29 5.72 -6.40 3.35
C ARG A 29 7.12 -5.83 3.45
N ASP A 30 7.56 -5.57 4.67
CA ASP A 30 8.88 -5.00 4.95
C ASP A 30 9.87 -6.11 5.26
N THR A 31 11.02 -6.11 4.60
CA THR A 31 12.11 -7.07 4.84
C THR A 31 13.44 -6.33 4.80
N THR A 32 14.35 -6.72 5.67
CA THR A 32 15.67 -6.11 5.81
C THR A 32 16.77 -7.11 5.56
N PHE A 33 17.84 -6.66 4.93
CA PHE A 33 19.04 -7.47 4.62
C PHE A 33 20.32 -6.74 4.99
N ALA A 34 21.31 -7.51 5.46
CA ALA A 34 22.68 -7.04 5.70
C ALA A 34 23.46 -6.91 4.39
N CYS A 35 22.92 -6.11 3.46
CA CYS A 35 23.51 -5.88 2.14
C CYS A 35 23.55 -4.42 1.77
N SER A 36 24.39 -4.09 0.78
CA SER A 36 24.46 -2.73 0.26
C SER A 36 23.15 -2.32 -0.44
N TYR A 37 22.85 -1.05 -0.41
CA TYR A 37 21.71 -0.48 -1.13
C TYR A 37 21.72 -0.86 -2.62
N ASP A 38 22.87 -0.81 -3.27
CA ASP A 38 23.01 -1.13 -4.68
C ASP A 38 22.66 -2.59 -4.97
N THR A 39 23.09 -3.52 -4.11
CA THR A 39 22.76 -4.95 -4.25
C THR A 39 21.26 -5.20 -4.15
N VAL A 40 20.60 -4.58 -3.18
CA VAL A 40 19.15 -4.73 -2.98
C VAL A 40 18.37 -4.05 -4.11
N TRP A 41 18.81 -2.87 -4.55
CA TRP A 41 18.22 -2.16 -5.66
C TRP A 41 18.28 -2.96 -6.97
N ASP A 42 19.46 -3.48 -7.32
CA ASP A 42 19.64 -4.24 -8.56
C ASP A 42 18.80 -5.53 -8.54
N ALA A 43 18.72 -6.22 -7.41
CA ALA A 43 17.85 -7.38 -7.23
C ALA A 43 16.37 -7.02 -7.36
N ALA A 44 15.95 -5.85 -6.85
CA ALA A 44 14.58 -5.35 -6.96
C ALA A 44 14.22 -5.04 -8.42
N VAL A 45 15.08 -4.32 -9.15
CA VAL A 45 14.88 -4.05 -10.58
C VAL A 45 14.80 -5.36 -11.37
N GLU A 46 15.71 -6.30 -11.12
CA GLU A 46 15.72 -7.61 -11.77
C GLU A 46 14.46 -8.42 -11.48
N THR A 47 13.92 -8.33 -10.25
CA THR A 47 12.67 -8.99 -9.88
C THR A 47 11.48 -8.40 -10.65
N MET A 48 11.49 -7.09 -10.87
CA MET A 48 10.41 -6.39 -11.56
C MET A 48 10.53 -6.43 -13.10
N ASN A 49 11.62 -6.93 -13.66
CA ASN A 49 11.80 -7.04 -15.13
C ASN A 49 10.73 -7.90 -15.84
N GLY A 50 10.02 -8.79 -15.12
CA GLY A 50 8.86 -9.53 -15.64
C GLY A 50 7.58 -8.70 -15.73
N TYR A 51 7.57 -7.48 -15.19
CA TYR A 51 6.45 -6.55 -15.17
C TYR A 51 6.75 -5.33 -16.05
N SER A 52 5.71 -4.69 -16.58
CA SER A 52 5.89 -3.44 -17.35
C SER A 52 6.24 -2.30 -16.38
N ILE A 53 7.53 -2.03 -16.17
CA ILE A 53 8.00 -0.94 -15.32
C ILE A 53 7.70 0.41 -16.00
N THR A 54 7.03 1.32 -15.31
CA THR A 54 6.75 2.69 -15.78
C THR A 54 7.67 3.72 -15.15
N SER A 55 8.16 3.44 -13.96
CA SER A 55 9.07 4.33 -13.24
C SER A 55 10.04 3.52 -12.39
N HIS A 56 11.32 3.90 -12.43
CA HIS A 56 12.31 3.43 -11.46
C HIS A 56 13.28 4.59 -11.20
N ASP A 57 13.37 4.97 -9.95
CA ASP A 57 14.27 6.05 -9.49
C ASP A 57 15.11 5.55 -8.32
N LYS A 58 16.38 5.31 -8.61
CA LYS A 58 17.34 4.81 -7.61
C LYS A 58 17.58 5.81 -6.49
N SER A 59 17.43 7.10 -6.76
CA SER A 59 17.68 8.14 -5.76
C SER A 59 16.60 8.18 -4.67
N SER A 60 15.35 7.96 -5.05
CA SER A 60 14.22 7.82 -4.12
C SER A 60 13.97 6.39 -3.65
N GLY A 61 14.64 5.42 -4.29
CA GLY A 61 14.45 4.00 -4.01
C GLY A 61 13.11 3.45 -4.45
N SER A 62 12.48 4.04 -5.47
CA SER A 62 11.13 3.67 -5.92
C SER A 62 11.13 2.99 -7.27
N ILE A 63 10.41 1.87 -7.37
CA ILE A 63 10.12 1.16 -8.62
C ILE A 63 8.61 0.99 -8.71
N GLU A 64 7.99 1.38 -9.84
CA GLU A 64 6.55 1.22 -10.06
C GLU A 64 6.28 0.57 -11.42
N THR A 65 5.27 -0.32 -11.45
CA THR A 65 4.77 -0.93 -12.68
C THR A 65 3.63 -0.13 -13.30
N ALA A 66 3.36 -0.39 -14.56
CA ALA A 66 2.09 0.01 -15.19
C ALA A 66 0.90 -0.62 -14.49
N TRP A 67 -0.28 -0.06 -14.71
CA TRP A 67 -1.52 -0.71 -14.35
C TRP A 67 -1.73 -1.94 -15.24
N LEU A 68 -1.91 -3.10 -14.62
CA LEU A 68 -2.35 -4.32 -15.27
C LEU A 68 -3.86 -4.44 -15.07
N GLU A 69 -4.62 -4.37 -16.15
CA GLU A 69 -6.06 -4.64 -16.12
C GLU A 69 -6.33 -6.14 -16.23
N MET A 70 -7.30 -6.61 -15.46
CA MET A 70 -7.69 -8.02 -15.40
C MET A 70 -9.20 -8.15 -15.22
N GLU A 71 -9.72 -9.31 -15.53
CA GLU A 71 -11.09 -9.64 -15.18
C GLU A 71 -11.21 -9.81 -13.66
N GLY A 72 -12.14 -9.07 -13.05
CA GLY A 72 -12.45 -9.21 -11.64
C GLY A 72 -13.34 -10.43 -11.38
N LYS A 73 -13.44 -10.83 -10.13
CA LYS A 73 -14.36 -11.90 -9.71
C LYS A 73 -15.78 -11.54 -10.09
N THR A 74 -16.48 -12.47 -10.75
CA THR A 74 -17.92 -12.35 -11.07
C THR A 74 -18.68 -12.11 -9.79
N ARG A 75 -19.47 -11.05 -9.74
CA ARG A 75 -20.36 -10.73 -8.63
C ARG A 75 -21.79 -10.64 -9.13
N THR A 76 -22.68 -11.29 -8.42
CA THR A 76 -24.12 -11.14 -8.61
C THR A 76 -24.63 -9.99 -7.73
N TYR A 77 -25.42 -9.10 -8.29
CA TYR A 77 -26.00 -7.95 -7.57
C TYR A 77 -27.51 -8.05 -7.50
N GLY A 78 -28.05 -7.78 -6.30
CA GLY A 78 -29.47 -7.67 -6.05
C GLY A 78 -30.20 -9.02 -6.00
N VAL A 79 -31.51 -8.93 -5.81
CA VAL A 79 -32.43 -10.08 -5.60
C VAL A 79 -32.52 -11.01 -6.82
N PHE A 80 -32.16 -10.52 -8.00
CA PHE A 80 -32.23 -11.25 -9.27
C PHE A 80 -30.89 -11.79 -9.75
N ALA A 81 -29.88 -11.79 -8.90
CA ALA A 81 -28.55 -12.33 -9.20
C ALA A 81 -28.00 -11.89 -10.59
N ARG A 82 -28.23 -10.63 -10.98
CA ARG A 82 -27.73 -10.10 -12.26
C ARG A 82 -26.23 -9.94 -12.20
N GLU A 83 -25.55 -10.48 -13.21
CA GLU A 83 -24.13 -10.20 -13.39
C GLU A 83 -23.94 -8.71 -13.62
N GLY A 84 -23.09 -8.07 -12.80
CA GLY A 84 -22.81 -6.64 -12.95
C GLY A 84 -21.98 -6.40 -14.21
N PHE A 85 -22.39 -5.43 -15.00
CA PHE A 85 -21.55 -4.91 -16.07
C PHE A 85 -20.24 -4.38 -15.50
N GLY A 86 -19.11 -4.89 -15.98
CA GLY A 86 -17.80 -4.33 -15.70
C GLY A 86 -17.09 -4.93 -14.47
N ASN A 87 -16.93 -6.24 -14.44
CA ASN A 87 -16.00 -6.92 -13.52
C ASN A 87 -14.54 -6.68 -13.96
N ARG A 88 -14.15 -5.41 -14.06
CA ARG A 88 -12.77 -5.06 -14.38
C ARG A 88 -12.05 -4.69 -13.10
N GLU A 89 -10.90 -5.27 -12.90
CA GLU A 89 -9.96 -4.87 -11.86
C GLU A 89 -8.67 -4.40 -12.50
N ARG A 90 -7.91 -3.62 -11.80
CA ARG A 90 -6.55 -3.27 -12.17
C ARG A 90 -5.66 -3.26 -10.95
N ALA A 91 -4.43 -3.64 -11.15
CA ALA A 91 -3.41 -3.61 -10.11
C ALA A 91 -2.13 -3.01 -10.64
N ARG A 92 -1.37 -2.37 -9.77
CA ARG A 92 0.03 -2.01 -9.99
C ARG A 92 0.84 -2.37 -8.76
N MET A 93 2.07 -2.79 -9.00
CA MET A 93 3.02 -3.14 -7.95
C MET A 93 4.04 -2.03 -7.78
N SER A 94 4.45 -1.78 -6.55
CA SER A 94 5.59 -0.93 -6.27
C SER A 94 6.54 -1.59 -5.28
N ILE A 95 7.84 -1.32 -5.45
CA ILE A 95 8.87 -1.68 -4.48
C ILE A 95 9.53 -0.38 -4.00
N SER A 96 9.69 -0.25 -2.70
CA SER A 96 10.47 0.82 -2.09
C SER A 96 11.70 0.23 -1.41
N VAL A 97 12.88 0.71 -1.79
CA VAL A 97 14.18 0.31 -1.20
C VAL A 97 14.73 1.45 -0.37
N LYS A 98 15.14 1.19 0.87
CA LYS A 98 15.61 2.22 1.80
C LYS A 98 16.86 1.75 2.55
N LYS A 99 17.83 2.65 2.71
CA LYS A 99 18.93 2.45 3.65
C LYS A 99 18.39 2.55 5.07
N ILE A 100 18.78 1.63 5.90
CA ILE A 100 18.45 1.60 7.33
C ILE A 100 19.71 1.30 8.12
N ASP A 101 19.64 1.47 9.44
CA ASP A 101 20.76 1.13 10.31
C ASP A 101 21.07 -0.38 10.23
N GLY A 102 22.31 -0.69 9.87
CA GLY A 102 22.77 -2.08 9.73
C GLY A 102 22.47 -2.78 8.41
N GLY A 103 21.88 -2.07 7.39
CA GLY A 103 21.63 -2.72 6.11
C GLY A 103 20.71 -1.94 5.17
N THR A 104 19.95 -2.69 4.40
CA THR A 104 18.98 -2.13 3.44
C THR A 104 17.66 -2.87 3.57
N GLY A 105 16.59 -2.11 3.75
CA GLY A 105 15.22 -2.62 3.75
C GLY A 105 14.55 -2.44 2.40
N PHE A 106 13.57 -3.31 2.12
CA PHE A 106 12.64 -3.08 1.04
C PHE A 106 11.21 -3.36 1.50
N SER A 107 10.25 -2.72 0.84
CA SER A 107 8.83 -2.98 1.00
C SER A 107 8.16 -3.18 -0.34
N VAL A 108 7.21 -4.11 -0.39
CA VAL A 108 6.39 -4.41 -1.57
C VAL A 108 4.96 -3.98 -1.28
N LEU A 109 4.36 -3.23 -2.19
CA LEU A 109 3.00 -2.75 -2.09
C LEU A 109 2.26 -2.96 -3.42
N GLU A 110 1.08 -3.55 -3.37
CA GLU A 110 0.13 -3.57 -4.47
C GLU A 110 -0.95 -2.51 -4.25
N ILE A 111 -1.23 -1.71 -5.26
CA ILE A 111 -2.44 -0.88 -5.30
C ILE A 111 -3.40 -1.56 -6.27
N ARG A 112 -4.59 -1.91 -5.77
CA ARG A 112 -5.62 -2.61 -6.53
C ARG A 112 -6.92 -1.83 -6.54
N GLU A 113 -7.56 -1.79 -7.69
CA GLU A 113 -8.79 -1.05 -7.89
C GLU A 113 -9.79 -1.86 -8.71
N ARG A 114 -11.07 -1.60 -8.50
CA ARG A 114 -12.17 -2.19 -9.24
C ARG A 114 -13.01 -1.11 -9.91
N TRP A 115 -13.38 -1.36 -11.16
CA TRP A 115 -14.31 -0.53 -11.90
C TRP A 115 -15.74 -0.89 -11.54
N HIS A 116 -16.46 -0.02 -10.89
CA HIS A 116 -17.88 -0.18 -10.64
C HIS A 116 -18.59 1.13 -10.30
N ALA A 117 -19.92 1.13 -10.46
CA ALA A 117 -20.76 2.19 -9.95
C ALA A 117 -20.98 2.01 -8.45
N ARG A 118 -20.69 3.02 -7.65
CA ARG A 118 -20.98 3.03 -6.22
C ARG A 118 -22.18 3.94 -5.97
N GLY A 119 -23.30 3.33 -5.50
CA GLY A 119 -24.50 4.04 -5.10
C GLY A 119 -25.49 4.28 -6.22
N GLY A 120 -26.74 3.80 -6.05
CA GLY A 120 -27.97 4.12 -6.75
C GLY A 120 -28.00 4.05 -8.28
N ALA A 121 -29.19 4.26 -8.83
CA ALA A 121 -29.51 4.10 -10.25
C ALA A 121 -28.87 5.11 -11.22
N THR A 122 -27.98 5.98 -10.78
CA THR A 122 -27.32 6.95 -11.64
C THR A 122 -25.94 6.48 -12.05
N ALA A 123 -25.80 5.96 -13.26
CA ALA A 123 -24.56 5.49 -13.89
C ALA A 123 -23.39 6.53 -13.94
N ARG A 124 -23.59 7.73 -13.42
CA ARG A 124 -22.61 8.82 -13.42
C ARG A 124 -21.45 8.65 -12.44
N ALA A 125 -21.53 7.65 -11.53
CA ALA A 125 -20.50 7.39 -10.51
C ALA A 125 -19.63 6.17 -10.83
N THR A 126 -19.61 5.68 -12.07
CA THR A 126 -18.75 4.57 -12.47
C THR A 126 -17.30 5.06 -12.56
N ARG A 127 -16.44 4.51 -11.72
CA ARG A 127 -15.02 4.83 -11.67
C ARG A 127 -14.22 3.71 -11.03
N TRP A 128 -12.92 3.83 -11.04
CA TRP A 128 -12.02 2.99 -10.28
C TRP A 128 -12.14 3.27 -8.78
N TRP A 129 -12.32 2.20 -8.00
CA TRP A 129 -12.41 2.26 -6.54
C TRP A 129 -11.35 1.37 -5.92
N PRO A 130 -10.63 1.84 -4.90
CA PRO A 130 -9.69 1.01 -4.17
C PRO A 130 -10.37 -0.23 -3.60
N ILE A 131 -9.67 -1.36 -3.70
CA ILE A 131 -10.03 -2.63 -3.05
C ILE A 131 -8.80 -3.18 -2.35
N GLU A 132 -8.96 -4.23 -1.56
CA GLU A 132 -7.85 -4.86 -0.86
C GLU A 132 -6.80 -5.38 -1.85
N PRO A 133 -5.49 -5.13 -1.55
CA PRO A 133 -4.39 -5.70 -2.30
C PRO A 133 -4.41 -7.23 -2.27
N SER A 134 -3.78 -7.86 -3.24
CA SER A 134 -3.56 -9.30 -3.25
C SER A 134 -2.34 -9.66 -2.41
N GLU A 135 -2.56 -10.25 -1.26
CA GLU A 135 -1.46 -10.78 -0.44
C GLU A 135 -0.64 -11.83 -1.18
N GLU A 136 -1.29 -12.64 -2.02
CA GLU A 136 -0.62 -13.66 -2.84
C GLU A 136 0.37 -13.02 -3.81
N ALA A 137 -0.05 -11.98 -4.55
CA ALA A 137 0.81 -11.27 -5.49
C ALA A 137 2.00 -10.59 -4.79
N MET A 138 1.75 -9.92 -3.67
CA MET A 138 2.82 -9.30 -2.87
C MET A 138 3.79 -10.34 -2.30
N ASN A 139 3.27 -11.48 -1.82
CA ASN A 139 4.10 -12.58 -1.31
C ASN A 139 4.96 -13.20 -2.41
N GLU A 140 4.45 -13.36 -3.62
CA GLU A 140 5.21 -13.89 -4.76
C GLU A 140 6.39 -12.99 -5.10
N VAL A 141 6.16 -11.67 -5.25
CA VAL A 141 7.23 -10.69 -5.50
C VAL A 141 8.24 -10.69 -4.35
N THR A 142 7.78 -10.64 -3.11
CA THR A 142 8.65 -10.66 -1.93
C THR A 142 9.50 -11.93 -1.87
N LYS A 143 8.91 -13.10 -2.14
CA LYS A 143 9.62 -14.38 -2.15
C LYS A 143 10.68 -14.42 -3.25
N THR A 144 10.35 -13.95 -4.45
CA THR A 144 11.30 -13.88 -5.57
C THR A 144 12.47 -12.97 -5.24
N LEU A 145 12.21 -11.77 -4.71
CA LEU A 145 13.26 -10.83 -4.32
C LEU A 145 14.15 -11.41 -3.20
N ASN A 146 13.54 -12.03 -2.19
CA ASN A 146 14.28 -12.68 -1.11
C ASN A 146 15.20 -13.81 -1.64
N SER A 147 14.73 -14.62 -2.59
CA SER A 147 15.55 -15.66 -3.21
C SER A 147 16.76 -15.06 -3.93
N ARG A 148 16.54 -14.04 -4.75
CA ARG A 148 17.63 -13.36 -5.48
C ARG A 148 18.67 -12.74 -4.55
N LEU A 149 18.21 -12.15 -3.43
CA LEU A 149 19.12 -11.58 -2.43
C LEU A 149 19.96 -12.65 -1.75
N LYS A 150 19.37 -13.80 -1.40
CA LYS A 150 20.11 -14.93 -0.86
C LYS A 150 21.15 -15.47 -1.85
N ASP A 151 20.79 -15.58 -3.14
CA ASP A 151 21.70 -16.02 -4.19
C ASP A 151 22.89 -15.05 -4.37
N LYS A 152 22.71 -13.77 -4.03
CA LYS A 152 23.76 -12.75 -3.98
C LYS A 152 24.53 -12.71 -2.65
N GLY A 153 24.26 -13.65 -1.74
CA GLY A 153 24.92 -13.74 -0.43
C GLY A 153 24.40 -12.76 0.62
N CYS A 154 23.20 -12.21 0.43
CA CYS A 154 22.57 -11.33 1.40
C CYS A 154 21.85 -12.11 2.50
N GLU A 155 22.19 -11.82 3.75
CA GLU A 155 21.52 -12.42 4.90
C GLU A 155 20.39 -11.52 5.40
N PRO A 156 19.20 -12.07 5.69
CA PRO A 156 18.13 -11.31 6.29
C PRO A 156 18.53 -10.89 7.72
N THR A 157 18.26 -9.65 8.07
CA THR A 157 18.39 -9.17 9.44
C THR A 157 17.06 -9.35 10.17
N SER A 158 17.12 -9.94 11.35
CA SER A 158 15.96 -10.16 12.24
C SER A 158 15.59 -8.89 13.01
#